data_f647296766ad5c58275af8d7a02bae5d
#
_entry.id   f647296766ad5c58275af8d7a02bae5d
#
_cell.length_a   1.000
_cell.length_b   1.000
_cell.length_c   1.000
_cell.angle_alpha   90.00
_cell.angle_beta   90.00
_cell.angle_gamma   90.00
#
_symmetry.space_group_name_H-M   'P 1'
#
loop_
_entity.id
_entity.type
_entity.pdbx_description
1 polymer ?
#
loop_
_entity_poly.entity_id
_entity_poly.type
_entity_poly.pdbx_seq_one_letter_code
_entity_poly.pdbx_strand_id
1 'polypeptide(L)'
;MPDPSGHSGATEAPRTAAQAAHDGLDRAILVALREMGASAPDELAKRVSASRASVLQRLRWLESRGSVVRQAIRHGVGRPRHLYDVTAQAQHSRPANYDGLATTLLESIAELSSTGTLQPMKGSAVGGRRRALAVGRDASGTDFLLD
;
A
#
# COMPACT_ATOMS: atom_id res chain seq x y z
N MET A 1 25.35 -45.72 9.02
CA MET A 1 24.33 -44.98 8.28
C MET A 1 24.31 -43.56 8.74
N PRO A 2 24.96 -42.59 8.03
CA PRO A 2 24.81 -41.19 8.36
C PRO A 2 23.56 -40.63 7.73
N ASP A 3 22.76 -39.93 8.53
CA ASP A 3 21.52 -39.27 8.21
C ASP A 3 21.82 -38.01 7.34
N PRO A 4 21.25 -37.85 6.13
CA PRO A 4 21.40 -36.66 5.34
C PRO A 4 20.24 -35.69 5.59
N SER A 5 20.10 -35.22 6.82
CA SER A 5 19.23 -34.05 7.07
C SER A 5 19.96 -32.77 6.76
N GLY A 6 20.28 -32.58 5.48
CA GLY A 6 20.74 -31.31 4.94
C GLY A 6 19.60 -30.32 4.91
N HIS A 7 19.52 -29.46 5.92
CA HIS A 7 18.74 -28.25 5.87
C HIS A 7 19.38 -27.33 4.82
N SER A 8 18.88 -27.38 3.60
CA SER A 8 19.10 -26.35 2.60
C SER A 8 18.40 -25.06 3.08
N GLY A 9 19.06 -24.36 3.98
CA GLY A 9 18.82 -22.94 4.16
C GLY A 9 19.20 -22.28 2.85
N ALA A 10 18.22 -21.93 2.03
CA ALA A 10 18.42 -21.05 0.90
C ALA A 10 18.90 -19.72 1.46
N THR A 11 20.22 -19.56 1.54
CA THR A 11 20.86 -18.29 1.80
C THR A 11 20.56 -17.42 0.60
N GLU A 12 19.55 -16.56 0.72
CA GLU A 12 19.24 -15.53 -0.25
C GLU A 12 20.50 -14.68 -0.40
N ALA A 13 21.18 -14.84 -1.54
CA ALA A 13 22.38 -14.09 -1.84
C ALA A 13 22.07 -12.59 -1.75
N PRO A 14 22.95 -11.77 -1.17
CA PRO A 14 22.72 -10.34 -1.05
C PRO A 14 22.49 -9.75 -2.44
N ARG A 15 21.33 -9.11 -2.63
CA ARG A 15 20.97 -8.45 -3.88
C ARG A 15 22.04 -7.41 -4.21
N THR A 16 22.62 -7.47 -5.39
CA THR A 16 23.61 -6.48 -5.80
C THR A 16 22.95 -5.09 -5.89
N ALA A 17 23.74 -4.03 -5.67
CA ALA A 17 23.23 -2.65 -5.77
C ALA A 17 22.58 -2.37 -7.14
N ALA A 18 23.11 -2.97 -8.21
CA ALA A 18 22.52 -2.88 -9.54
C ALA A 18 21.12 -3.54 -9.61
N GLN A 19 20.94 -4.66 -8.93
CA GLN A 19 19.66 -5.36 -8.89
C GLN A 19 18.61 -4.57 -8.10
N ALA A 20 19.01 -3.97 -6.96
CA ALA A 20 18.15 -3.08 -6.19
C ALA A 20 17.73 -1.84 -6.99
N ALA A 21 18.63 -1.25 -7.78
CA ALA A 21 18.32 -0.13 -8.67
C ALA A 21 17.32 -0.53 -9.78
N HIS A 22 17.49 -1.72 -10.36
CA HIS A 22 16.55 -2.25 -11.34
C HIS A 22 15.17 -2.52 -10.74
N ASP A 23 15.11 -3.13 -9.56
CA ASP A 23 13.85 -3.38 -8.84
C ASP A 23 13.13 -2.07 -8.47
N GLY A 24 13.90 -1.03 -8.12
CA GLY A 24 13.38 0.30 -7.87
C GLY A 24 12.75 0.94 -9.11
N LEU A 25 13.43 0.84 -10.26
CA LEU A 25 12.91 1.36 -11.53
C LEU A 25 11.68 0.58 -12.01
N ASP A 26 11.66 -0.73 -11.86
CA ASP A 26 10.50 -1.55 -12.21
C ASP A 26 9.27 -1.16 -11.41
N ARG A 27 9.44 -0.96 -10.10
CA ARG A 27 8.37 -0.50 -9.22
C ARG A 27 7.87 0.87 -9.64
N ALA A 28 8.77 1.81 -9.92
CA ALA A 28 8.41 3.16 -10.37
C ALA A 28 7.62 3.13 -11.68
N ILE A 29 8.02 2.30 -12.64
CA ILE A 29 7.30 2.11 -13.91
C ILE A 29 5.90 1.54 -13.67
N LEU A 30 5.76 0.50 -12.84
CA LEU A 30 4.46 -0.11 -12.56
C LEU A 30 3.52 0.85 -11.81
N VAL A 31 4.04 1.67 -10.89
CA VAL A 31 3.26 2.71 -10.21
C VAL A 31 2.79 3.76 -11.21
N ALA A 32 3.70 4.28 -12.06
CA ALA A 32 3.36 5.26 -13.08
C ALA A 32 2.28 4.74 -14.04
N LEU A 33 2.38 3.49 -14.50
CA LEU A 33 1.38 2.87 -15.36
C LEU A 33 0.01 2.71 -14.67
N ARG A 34 -0.02 2.43 -13.37
CA ARG A 34 -1.29 2.35 -12.60
C ARG A 34 -1.96 3.71 -12.47
N GLU A 35 -1.16 4.77 -12.31
CA GLU A 35 -1.67 6.14 -12.16
C GLU A 35 -2.12 6.76 -13.49
N MET A 36 -1.34 6.55 -14.54
CA MET A 36 -1.54 7.19 -15.84
C MET A 36 -2.33 6.34 -16.83
N GLY A 37 -2.41 5.02 -16.59
CA GLY A 37 -2.93 4.05 -17.56
C GLY A 37 -1.92 3.78 -18.69
N ALA A 38 -2.45 3.28 -19.81
CA ALA A 38 -1.64 2.95 -20.98
C ALA A 38 -0.81 4.14 -21.48
N SER A 39 0.52 4.06 -21.40
CA SER A 39 1.43 5.17 -21.64
C SER A 39 2.57 4.80 -22.60
N ALA A 40 3.10 5.82 -23.28
CA ALA A 40 4.26 5.67 -24.15
C ALA A 40 5.58 5.63 -23.34
N PRO A 41 6.64 4.96 -23.82
CA PRO A 41 7.92 4.92 -23.13
C PRO A 41 8.54 6.29 -22.83
N ASP A 42 8.29 7.28 -23.68
CA ASP A 42 8.80 8.64 -23.51
C ASP A 42 8.11 9.36 -22.34
N GLU A 43 6.82 9.13 -22.15
CA GLU A 43 6.03 9.66 -21.04
C GLU A 43 6.44 9.02 -19.71
N LEU A 44 6.62 7.69 -19.73
CA LEU A 44 7.12 6.96 -18.57
C LEU A 44 8.53 7.40 -18.17
N ALA A 45 9.44 7.60 -19.15
CA ALA A 45 10.79 8.07 -18.89
C ALA A 45 10.82 9.41 -18.16
N LYS A 46 9.96 10.34 -18.57
CA LYS A 46 9.77 11.63 -17.89
C LYS A 46 9.22 11.45 -16.48
N ARG A 47 8.20 10.60 -16.31
CA ARG A 47 7.52 10.39 -15.03
C ARG A 47 8.43 9.76 -13.98
N VAL A 48 9.27 8.78 -14.39
CA VAL A 48 10.17 8.06 -13.48
C VAL A 48 11.59 8.66 -13.44
N SER A 49 11.83 9.78 -14.12
CA SER A 49 13.14 10.46 -14.18
C SER A 49 14.28 9.52 -14.63
N ALA A 50 14.01 8.64 -15.60
CA ALA A 50 14.98 7.70 -16.13
C ALA A 50 15.18 7.90 -17.65
N SER A 51 16.28 7.33 -18.20
CA SER A 51 16.50 7.38 -19.65
C SER A 51 15.45 6.52 -20.37
N ARG A 52 15.05 6.96 -21.58
CA ARG A 52 14.16 6.17 -22.43
C ARG A 52 14.69 4.76 -22.71
N ALA A 53 16.01 4.63 -22.88
CA ALA A 53 16.65 3.34 -23.12
C ALA A 53 16.49 2.39 -21.92
N SER A 54 16.71 2.89 -20.70
CA SER A 54 16.52 2.13 -19.46
C SER A 54 15.07 1.70 -19.30
N VAL A 55 14.12 2.62 -19.52
CA VAL A 55 12.68 2.32 -19.44
C VAL A 55 12.28 1.25 -20.46
N LEU A 56 12.71 1.35 -21.71
CA LEU A 56 12.43 0.33 -22.74
C LEU A 56 13.00 -1.04 -22.39
N GLN A 57 14.21 -1.09 -21.83
CA GLN A 57 14.81 -2.33 -21.36
C GLN A 57 13.97 -2.97 -20.25
N ARG A 58 13.55 -2.18 -19.28
CA ARG A 58 12.73 -2.67 -18.16
C ARG A 58 11.32 -3.07 -18.62
N LEU A 59 10.70 -2.31 -19.51
CA LEU A 59 9.39 -2.65 -20.08
C LEU A 59 9.41 -4.00 -20.81
N ARG A 60 10.46 -4.30 -21.60
CA ARG A 60 10.62 -5.61 -22.25
C ARG A 60 10.73 -6.74 -21.21
N TRP A 61 11.45 -6.49 -20.13
CA TRP A 61 11.59 -7.46 -19.06
C TRP A 61 10.27 -7.68 -18.31
N LEU A 62 9.55 -6.61 -17.98
CA LEU A 62 8.23 -6.67 -17.36
C LEU A 62 7.18 -7.33 -18.28
N GLU A 63 7.26 -7.10 -19.61
CA GLU A 63 6.44 -7.75 -20.62
C GLU A 63 6.70 -9.26 -20.65
N SER A 64 7.98 -9.69 -20.64
CA SER A 64 8.34 -11.12 -20.61
C SER A 64 7.86 -11.84 -19.33
N ARG A 65 7.66 -11.13 -18.24
CA ARG A 65 7.11 -11.63 -16.98
C ARG A 65 5.58 -11.54 -16.92
N GLY A 66 4.93 -11.03 -17.93
CA GLY A 66 3.49 -10.86 -17.97
C GLY A 66 2.95 -9.78 -17.03
N SER A 67 3.82 -8.90 -16.51
CA SER A 67 3.41 -7.78 -15.65
C SER A 67 2.89 -6.60 -16.44
N VAL A 68 3.35 -6.43 -17.66
CA VAL A 68 3.00 -5.34 -18.58
C VAL A 68 2.62 -5.92 -19.93
N VAL A 69 1.64 -5.32 -20.58
CA VAL A 69 1.23 -5.64 -21.95
C VAL A 69 1.54 -4.48 -22.88
N ARG A 70 2.01 -4.80 -24.07
CA ARG A 70 2.27 -3.83 -25.13
C ARG A 70 1.12 -3.80 -26.13
N GLN A 71 0.61 -2.62 -26.42
CA GLN A 71 -0.44 -2.38 -27.41
C GLN A 71 0.10 -1.48 -28.52
N ALA A 72 -0.10 -1.88 -29.78
CA ALA A 72 0.25 -1.05 -30.92
C ALA A 72 -0.97 -0.18 -31.31
N ILE A 73 -0.81 1.13 -31.21
CA ILE A 73 -1.84 2.07 -31.65
C ILE A 73 -1.43 2.67 -32.99
N ARG A 74 -2.31 2.56 -33.98
CA ARG A 74 -2.16 3.20 -35.29
C ARG A 74 -2.95 4.50 -35.29
N HIS A 75 -2.26 5.63 -35.29
CA HIS A 75 -2.86 6.94 -35.52
C HIS A 75 -2.48 7.41 -36.92
N GLY A 76 -3.38 7.26 -37.87
CA GLY A 76 -3.21 7.78 -39.24
C GLY A 76 -2.04 7.18 -40.01
N VAL A 77 -1.50 8.00 -40.93
CA VAL A 77 -0.33 7.65 -41.79
C VAL A 77 0.93 7.90 -40.96
N GLY A 78 1.56 6.82 -40.49
CA GLY A 78 2.81 6.91 -39.70
C GLY A 78 3.19 5.59 -39.04
N ARG A 79 4.38 5.60 -38.41
CA ARG A 79 4.89 4.42 -37.71
C ARG A 79 4.00 4.16 -36.48
N PRO A 80 3.55 2.90 -36.23
CA PRO A 80 2.74 2.55 -35.08
C PRO A 80 3.42 2.98 -33.77
N ARG A 81 2.69 3.64 -32.89
CA ARG A 81 3.14 3.92 -31.52
C ARG A 81 2.81 2.74 -30.63
N HIS A 82 3.74 2.39 -29.78
CA HIS A 82 3.51 1.36 -28.77
C HIS A 82 3.16 2.04 -27.44
N LEU A 83 2.05 1.65 -26.85
CA LEU A 83 1.71 1.95 -25.48
C LEU A 83 1.89 0.70 -24.62
N TYR A 84 2.22 0.91 -23.38
CA TYR A 84 2.38 -0.13 -22.38
C TYR A 84 1.36 0.09 -21.27
N ASP A 85 0.78 -1.00 -20.78
CA ASP A 85 -0.19 -0.97 -19.70
C ASP A 85 0.07 -2.12 -18.72
N VAL A 86 -0.39 -1.97 -17.49
CA VAL A 86 -0.26 -3.02 -16.47
C VAL A 86 -1.31 -4.11 -16.75
N THR A 87 -0.89 -5.38 -16.73
CA THR A 87 -1.84 -6.49 -16.85
C THR A 87 -2.76 -6.59 -15.64
N ALA A 88 -3.96 -7.14 -15.82
CA ALA A 88 -4.91 -7.38 -14.72
C ALA A 88 -4.27 -8.19 -13.57
N GLN A 89 -3.44 -9.18 -13.91
CA GLN A 89 -2.71 -9.97 -12.92
C GLN A 89 -1.74 -9.11 -12.09
N ALA A 90 -1.00 -8.21 -12.73
CA ALA A 90 -0.07 -7.32 -12.04
C ALA A 90 -0.77 -6.19 -11.28
N GLN A 91 -1.98 -5.81 -11.67
CA GLN A 91 -2.81 -4.85 -10.93
C GLN A 91 -3.22 -5.41 -9.55
N HIS A 92 -3.54 -6.69 -9.50
CA HIS A 92 -3.95 -7.37 -8.26
C HIS A 92 -2.77 -7.86 -7.42
N SER A 93 -1.58 -7.98 -8.03
CA SER A 93 -0.37 -8.34 -7.30
C SER A 93 0.06 -7.16 -6.44
N ARG A 94 -0.16 -7.24 -5.13
CA ARG A 94 0.40 -6.30 -4.17
C ARG A 94 1.93 -6.31 -4.33
N PRO A 95 2.58 -5.15 -4.43
CA PRO A 95 4.04 -5.12 -4.33
C PRO A 95 4.43 -5.76 -3.00
N ALA A 96 5.43 -6.65 -3.04
CA ALA A 96 5.88 -7.46 -1.90
C ALA A 96 6.26 -6.66 -0.61
N ASN A 97 6.29 -5.33 -0.71
CA ASN A 97 6.59 -4.44 0.41
C ASN A 97 5.39 -4.17 1.35
N TYR A 98 4.17 -4.57 0.98
CA TYR A 98 3.03 -4.41 1.90
C TYR A 98 3.08 -5.40 3.06
N ASP A 99 3.73 -6.55 2.89
CA ASP A 99 3.91 -7.51 3.99
C ASP A 99 4.84 -6.92 5.05
N GLY A 100 5.93 -6.25 4.65
CA GLY A 100 6.81 -5.52 5.57
C GLY A 100 6.11 -4.35 6.26
N LEU A 101 5.33 -3.55 5.52
CA LEU A 101 4.57 -2.44 6.10
C LEU A 101 3.48 -2.93 7.05
N ALA A 102 2.76 -4.00 6.70
CA ALA A 102 1.75 -4.59 7.56
C ALA A 102 2.36 -5.11 8.86
N THR A 103 3.51 -5.79 8.79
CA THR A 103 4.25 -6.27 9.96
C THR A 103 4.72 -5.11 10.83
N THR A 104 5.35 -4.09 10.25
CA THR A 104 5.83 -2.90 10.99
C THR A 104 4.67 -2.14 11.64
N LEU A 105 3.53 -2.00 10.96
CA LEU A 105 2.34 -1.36 11.53
C LEU A 105 1.76 -2.19 12.68
N LEU A 106 1.70 -3.51 12.55
CA LEU A 106 1.22 -4.40 13.61
C LEU A 106 2.16 -4.37 14.83
N GLU A 107 3.48 -4.35 14.62
CA GLU A 107 4.47 -4.19 15.68
C GLU A 107 4.31 -2.85 16.39
N SER A 108 4.16 -1.75 15.64
CA SER A 108 3.95 -0.41 16.21
C SER A 108 2.65 -0.32 17.03
N ILE A 109 1.57 -0.96 16.58
CA ILE A 109 0.30 -1.02 17.31
C ILE A 109 0.47 -1.86 18.58
N ALA A 110 1.18 -2.99 18.52
CA ALA A 110 1.46 -3.83 19.67
C ALA A 110 2.28 -3.09 20.73
N GLU A 111 3.29 -2.32 20.33
CA GLU A 111 4.08 -1.48 21.21
C GLU A 111 3.25 -0.40 21.89
N LEU A 112 2.40 0.31 21.14
CA LEU A 112 1.48 1.31 21.67
C LEU A 112 0.47 0.71 22.65
N SER A 113 0.00 -0.51 22.39
CA SER A 113 -0.92 -1.23 23.26
C SER A 113 -0.25 -1.71 24.54
N SER A 114 1.04 -2.07 24.49
CA SER A 114 1.81 -2.53 25.66
C SER A 114 2.26 -1.37 26.56
N THR A 115 2.45 -0.17 26.00
CA THR A 115 2.82 1.04 26.78
C THR A 115 1.60 1.67 27.45
N GLY A 116 0.38 1.31 27.00
CA GLY A 116 -0.89 1.78 27.56
C GLY A 116 -1.37 0.98 28.77
N THR A 117 -0.49 0.53 29.65
CA THR A 117 -0.92 0.06 30.99
C THR A 117 -1.43 1.26 31.76
N LEU A 118 -2.74 1.49 31.70
CA LEU A 118 -3.47 2.34 32.61
C LEU A 118 -3.24 1.78 34.01
N GLN A 119 -2.31 2.39 34.75
CA GLN A 119 -2.27 2.20 36.20
C GLN A 119 -3.62 2.57 36.76
N PRO A 120 -4.28 1.68 37.50
CA PRO A 120 -5.46 2.08 38.24
C PRO A 120 -5.00 3.12 39.27
N MET A 121 -5.42 4.35 39.09
CA MET A 121 -5.30 5.37 40.11
C MET A 121 -6.05 4.84 41.34
N LYS A 122 -5.29 4.49 42.38
CA LYS A 122 -5.85 4.26 43.72
C LYS A 122 -6.58 5.52 44.10
N GLY A 123 -7.90 5.45 44.01
CA GLY A 123 -8.78 6.49 44.48
C GLY A 123 -8.57 6.71 45.98
N SER A 124 -8.07 7.88 46.30
CA SER A 124 -8.15 8.42 47.64
C SER A 124 -9.63 8.68 47.93
N ALA A 125 -10.15 7.98 48.91
CA ALA A 125 -11.47 8.22 49.44
C ALA A 125 -11.48 9.58 50.14
N VAL A 126 -12.21 10.52 49.59
CA VAL A 126 -12.67 11.69 50.32
C VAL A 126 -14.19 11.66 50.34
N GLY A 127 -14.70 11.38 51.52
CA GLY A 127 -16.10 11.42 51.80
C GLY A 127 -16.65 12.84 51.70
N GLY A 128 -17.91 12.94 51.41
CA GLY A 128 -18.58 14.20 51.65
C GLY A 128 -19.80 14.50 50.83
N ARG A 129 -20.94 14.16 51.41
CA ARG A 129 -22.20 14.92 51.30
C ARG A 129 -23.07 14.64 50.08
N ARG A 130 -24.03 13.78 50.41
CA ARG A 130 -25.34 13.75 49.81
C ARG A 130 -25.97 15.14 49.84
N ARG A 131 -26.35 15.66 48.71
CA ARG A 131 -27.39 16.68 48.63
C ARG A 131 -28.41 16.19 47.61
N ALA A 132 -29.47 15.68 48.19
CA ALA A 132 -30.71 15.44 47.48
C ALA A 132 -31.26 16.80 47.05
N LEU A 133 -31.60 16.97 45.83
CA LEU A 133 -32.49 18.02 45.36
C LEU A 133 -33.55 17.38 44.47
N ALA A 134 -34.73 17.56 44.99
CA ALA A 134 -36.02 17.10 44.59
C ALA A 134 -36.40 17.46 43.15
N VAL A 135 -36.97 16.49 42.52
CA VAL A 135 -38.25 16.47 41.80
C VAL A 135 -38.83 17.85 41.46
N GLY A 136 -38.88 18.13 40.21
CA GLY A 136 -39.82 19.06 39.58
C GLY A 136 -40.41 18.38 38.36
N ARG A 137 -41.56 17.74 38.53
CA ARG A 137 -42.49 17.43 37.47
C ARG A 137 -43.24 18.72 37.16
N ASP A 138 -43.23 19.11 35.89
CA ASP A 138 -44.34 19.91 35.37
C ASP A 138 -44.74 19.38 34.01
N ALA A 139 -45.95 18.90 34.00
CA ALA A 139 -46.76 18.58 32.86
C ALA A 139 -47.39 19.85 32.29
N SER A 140 -47.25 20.03 31.01
CA SER A 140 -48.16 20.80 30.13
C SER A 140 -47.61 20.63 28.73
N GLY A 141 -48.09 19.87 27.87
CA GLY A 141 -49.35 19.85 27.20
C GLY A 141 -49.54 21.07 26.31
N THR A 142 -49.04 21.05 25.04
CA THR A 142 -49.72 21.80 24.00
C THR A 142 -49.38 21.17 22.64
N ASP A 143 -50.32 20.50 22.15
CA ASP A 143 -50.69 20.18 20.79
C ASP A 143 -50.76 21.42 19.93
N PHE A 144 -50.10 21.42 18.79
CA PHE A 144 -50.38 22.36 17.69
C PHE A 144 -50.34 21.61 16.32
N LEU A 145 -51.50 21.16 15.98
CA LEU A 145 -51.93 20.93 14.61
C LEU A 145 -52.21 22.28 13.91
N LEU A 146 -52.08 22.22 12.58
CA LEU A 146 -52.57 23.13 11.51
C LEU A 146 -51.44 23.92 10.87
N ASP A 147 -51.25 23.97 9.60
CA ASP A 147 -52.00 23.72 8.34
C ASP A 147 -51.04 23.45 7.22
#